data_391f485efd28d8475d487bbfd0f1c197
#
_entry.id   391f485efd28d8475d487bbfd0f1c197
#
_cell.length_a   1.000
_cell.length_b   1.000
_cell.length_c   1.000
_cell.angle_alpha   90.00
_cell.angle_beta   90.00
_cell.angle_gamma   90.00
#
_symmetry.space_group_name_H-M   'P 1'
#
loop_
_entity.id
_entity.type
_entity.pdbx_description
1 polymer ?
#
loop_
_entity_poly.entity_id
_entity_poly.type
_entity_poly.pdbx_seq_one_letter_code
_entity_poly.pdbx_strand_id
1 'polypeptide(L)'
;MKYILKSGRGFVKREKDIIMYPACKGGEKVIHSPCIKELWEEMKYLDKNFSYNNIDIYNLLKENSLVFEINEDEWDDYQRLSRNIQFLSLHNDIEPNLQYKSIIDKKILIIGLGTVGAPLVYELDKFGFKNIVVIDGDSVELKNITAQLGYSISDVGQLKTKTLREKISSIKETIDDYLSVDNIEKNLYDIKY
;
A
#
# COMPACT_ATOMS: atom_id res chain seq x y z
N MET A 1 -17.42 11.65 5.79
CA MET A 1 -16.17 11.19 6.42
C MET A 1 -16.43 9.84 7.06
N LYS A 2 -15.60 8.86 6.81
CA LYS A 2 -15.73 7.49 7.34
C LYS A 2 -14.56 7.21 8.27
N TYR A 3 -14.82 6.41 9.29
CA TYR A 3 -13.84 6.06 10.32
C TYR A 3 -13.54 4.58 10.25
N ILE A 4 -12.27 4.24 10.29
CA ILE A 4 -11.79 2.87 10.15
C ILE A 4 -10.97 2.50 11.37
N LEU A 5 -11.29 1.36 11.99
CA LEU A 5 -10.48 0.78 13.04
C LEU A 5 -9.15 0.30 12.45
N LYS A 6 -8.04 0.67 13.08
CA LYS A 6 -6.72 0.18 12.68
C LYS A 6 -6.67 -1.34 12.87
N SER A 7 -6.48 -2.08 11.80
CA SER A 7 -6.44 -3.54 11.81
C SER A 7 -5.14 -4.09 12.44
N GLY A 8 -5.10 -5.40 12.67
CA GLY A 8 -3.93 -6.08 13.22
C GLY A 8 -3.75 -5.89 14.73
N ARG A 9 -4.73 -5.34 15.41
CA ARG A 9 -4.77 -5.24 16.86
C ARG A 9 -5.81 -6.23 17.39
N GLY A 10 -5.40 -7.06 18.36
CA GLY A 10 -6.33 -7.91 19.10
C GLY A 10 -6.99 -7.13 20.22
N PHE A 11 -8.28 -7.31 20.40
CA PHE A 11 -9.03 -6.73 21.52
C PHE A 11 -9.64 -7.82 22.34
N VAL A 12 -9.53 -7.71 23.67
CA VAL A 12 -10.19 -8.60 24.62
C VAL A 12 -10.97 -7.74 25.61
N LYS A 13 -12.27 -8.02 25.71
CA LYS A 13 -13.10 -7.40 26.72
C LYS A 13 -12.93 -8.15 28.05
N ARG A 14 -12.60 -7.42 29.10
CA ARG A 14 -12.75 -7.84 30.48
C ARG A 14 -13.91 -7.08 31.12
N GLU A 15 -14.30 -7.45 32.32
CA GLU A 15 -15.51 -6.94 32.98
C GLU A 15 -15.66 -5.41 32.95
N LYS A 16 -14.56 -4.68 33.15
CA LYS A 16 -14.52 -3.20 33.17
C LYS A 16 -13.61 -2.57 32.15
N ASP A 17 -12.91 -3.37 31.34
CA ASP A 17 -11.83 -2.92 30.50
C ASP A 17 -11.86 -3.57 29.11
N ILE A 18 -11.34 -2.86 28.12
CA ILE A 18 -10.90 -3.44 26.87
C ILE A 18 -9.37 -3.43 26.84
N ILE A 19 -8.79 -4.61 26.73
CA ILE A 19 -7.35 -4.76 26.55
C ILE A 19 -7.06 -4.85 25.07
N MET A 20 -6.19 -3.96 24.62
CA MET A 20 -5.68 -3.94 23.25
C MET A 20 -4.30 -4.57 23.22
N TYR A 21 -4.15 -5.58 22.38
CA TYR A 21 -2.87 -6.21 22.08
C TYR A 21 -2.32 -5.62 20.78
N PRO A 22 -1.13 -4.99 20.80
CA PRO A 22 -0.53 -4.48 19.57
C PRO A 22 -0.09 -5.63 18.68
N ALA A 23 -0.26 -5.49 17.38
CA ALA A 23 0.24 -6.45 16.39
C ALA A 23 1.77 -6.45 16.28
N CYS A 24 2.43 -5.39 16.76
CA CYS A 24 3.86 -5.19 16.71
C CYS A 24 4.38 -4.70 18.06
N LYS A 25 5.71 -4.55 18.20
CA LYS A 25 6.38 -4.16 19.44
C LYS A 25 5.72 -2.96 20.13
N GLY A 26 5.17 -3.18 21.30
CA GLY A 26 4.52 -2.19 22.15
C GLY A 26 3.69 -2.94 23.22
N GLY A 27 3.66 -2.52 24.44
CA GLY A 27 2.95 -3.20 25.51
C GLY A 27 1.42 -3.25 25.31
N GLU A 28 0.75 -4.06 26.11
CA GLU A 28 -0.71 -4.03 26.22
C GLU A 28 -1.19 -2.63 26.56
N LYS A 29 -2.25 -2.18 25.90
CA LYS A 29 -2.94 -0.94 26.23
C LYS A 29 -4.28 -1.25 26.82
N VAL A 30 -4.54 -0.77 28.03
CA VAL A 30 -5.81 -0.96 28.72
C VAL A 30 -6.66 0.28 28.53
N ILE A 31 -7.87 0.10 28.03
CA ILE A 31 -8.85 1.16 27.83
C ILE A 31 -9.89 1.04 28.91
N HIS A 32 -9.92 2.01 29.80
CA HIS A 32 -10.94 2.16 30.82
C HIS A 32 -12.05 3.07 30.32
N SER A 33 -13.28 2.62 30.33
CA SER A 33 -14.42 3.45 29.97
C SER A 33 -15.66 3.10 30.78
N PRO A 34 -16.41 4.07 31.28
CA PRO A 34 -17.71 3.83 31.89
C PRO A 34 -18.73 3.23 30.91
N CYS A 35 -18.54 3.48 29.61
CA CYS A 35 -19.37 2.98 28.51
C CYS A 35 -18.75 1.75 27.84
N ILE A 36 -18.11 0.85 28.60
CA ILE A 36 -17.33 -0.27 28.03
C ILE A 36 -18.16 -1.24 27.18
N LYS A 37 -19.45 -1.40 27.49
CA LYS A 37 -20.35 -2.27 26.73
C LYS A 37 -20.66 -1.67 25.38
N GLU A 38 -21.03 -0.41 25.36
CA GLU A 38 -21.33 0.37 24.15
C GLU A 38 -20.10 0.45 23.27
N LEU A 39 -18.95 0.78 23.84
CA LEU A 39 -17.67 0.81 23.14
C LEU A 39 -17.34 -0.53 22.48
N TRP A 40 -17.55 -1.64 23.20
CA TRP A 40 -17.30 -2.97 22.67
C TRP A 40 -18.22 -3.34 21.51
N GLU A 41 -19.51 -3.01 21.62
CA GLU A 41 -20.46 -3.27 20.52
C GLU A 41 -20.15 -2.40 19.30
N GLU A 42 -19.81 -1.14 19.47
CA GLU A 42 -19.36 -0.25 18.41
C GLU A 42 -18.10 -0.79 17.72
N MET A 43 -17.11 -1.24 18.48
CA MET A 43 -15.85 -1.77 17.93
C MET A 43 -16.04 -3.02 17.07
N LYS A 44 -17.04 -3.86 17.36
CA LYS A 44 -17.36 -5.04 16.53
C LYS A 44 -17.82 -4.68 15.10
N TYR A 45 -18.35 -3.49 14.93
CA TYR A 45 -18.97 -3.05 13.67
C TYR A 45 -18.11 -2.02 12.92
N LEU A 46 -16.96 -1.62 13.45
CA LEU A 46 -16.10 -0.59 12.84
C LEU A 46 -15.55 -0.94 11.43
N ASP A 47 -15.64 -2.19 11.01
CA ASP A 47 -15.34 -2.60 9.63
C ASP A 47 -16.47 -2.30 8.63
N LYS A 48 -17.62 -1.79 9.09
CA LYS A 48 -18.81 -1.60 8.27
C LYS A 48 -19.29 -0.17 8.33
N ASN A 49 -18.85 0.69 7.41
CA ASN A 49 -19.46 2.00 7.08
C ASN A 49 -20.13 2.75 8.25
N PHE A 50 -19.35 3.31 9.16
CA PHE A 50 -19.90 3.96 10.35
C PHE A 50 -20.15 5.46 10.19
N SER A 51 -21.36 5.87 10.51
CA SER A 51 -21.65 7.20 11.05
C SER A 51 -21.69 7.09 12.57
N TYR A 52 -20.83 7.81 13.27
CA TYR A 52 -20.83 7.82 14.73
C TYR A 52 -22.07 8.51 15.28
N ASN A 53 -22.89 7.74 15.99
CA ASN A 53 -23.97 8.31 16.78
C ASN A 53 -23.50 8.73 18.19
N ASN A 54 -22.30 8.31 18.59
CA ASN A 54 -21.74 8.62 19.91
C ASN A 54 -20.35 9.26 19.79
N ILE A 55 -20.31 10.56 19.96
CA ILE A 55 -19.09 11.38 19.87
C ILE A 55 -18.05 11.03 20.93
N ASP A 56 -18.48 10.60 22.12
CA ASP A 56 -17.58 10.29 23.22
C ASP A 56 -16.79 9.01 22.93
N ILE A 57 -17.45 8.00 22.34
CA ILE A 57 -16.78 6.77 21.89
C ILE A 57 -15.76 7.08 20.80
N TYR A 58 -16.14 7.90 19.83
CA TYR A 58 -15.23 8.32 18.77
C TYR A 58 -14.00 9.03 19.33
N ASN A 59 -14.18 10.01 20.18
CA ASN A 59 -13.08 10.74 20.80
C ASN A 59 -12.15 9.80 21.57
N LEU A 60 -12.70 8.86 22.34
CA LEU A 60 -11.93 7.86 23.06
C LEU A 60 -11.08 6.99 22.11
N LEU A 61 -11.64 6.55 21.00
CA LEU A 61 -10.92 5.75 19.99
C LEU A 61 -9.82 6.57 19.31
N LYS A 62 -10.11 7.82 18.97
CA LYS A 62 -9.16 8.75 18.35
C LYS A 62 -8.00 9.09 19.27
N GLU A 63 -8.28 9.46 20.54
CA GLU A 63 -7.25 9.74 21.56
C GLU A 63 -6.32 8.55 21.80
N ASN A 64 -6.85 7.35 21.65
CA ASN A 64 -6.06 6.12 21.76
C ASN A 64 -5.41 5.70 20.43
N SER A 65 -5.49 6.49 19.38
CA SER A 65 -4.94 6.19 18.04
C SER A 65 -5.45 4.88 17.45
N LEU A 66 -6.71 4.52 17.71
CA LEU A 66 -7.33 3.27 17.30
C LEU A 66 -8.07 3.36 15.97
N VAL A 67 -8.45 4.56 15.55
CA VAL A 67 -9.16 4.83 14.31
C VAL A 67 -8.36 5.81 13.45
N PHE A 68 -8.62 5.79 12.16
CA PHE A 68 -8.21 6.82 11.22
C PHE A 68 -9.39 7.22 10.32
N GLU A 69 -9.29 8.39 9.71
CA GLU A 69 -10.37 9.01 8.94
C GLU A 69 -10.12 8.85 7.44
N ILE A 70 -11.20 8.63 6.68
CA ILE A 70 -11.18 8.61 5.22
C ILE A 70 -12.29 9.50 4.71
N ASN A 71 -11.96 10.39 3.77
CA ASN A 71 -12.96 11.19 3.08
C ASN A 71 -13.85 10.31 2.19
N GLU A 72 -15.07 10.71 1.96
CA GLU A 72 -16.03 9.93 1.17
C GLU A 72 -15.64 9.82 -0.29
N ASP A 73 -15.01 10.82 -0.85
CA ASP A 73 -14.43 10.86 -2.19
C ASP A 73 -13.21 9.91 -2.36
N GLU A 74 -12.55 9.55 -1.27
CA GLU A 74 -11.41 8.63 -1.24
C GLU A 74 -11.83 7.18 -0.93
N TRP A 75 -13.13 6.94 -0.70
CA TRP A 75 -13.62 5.65 -0.20
C TRP A 75 -13.37 4.48 -1.14
N ASP A 76 -13.60 4.67 -2.44
CA ASP A 76 -13.41 3.59 -3.42
C ASP A 76 -11.94 3.22 -3.58
N ASP A 77 -11.06 4.21 -3.56
CA ASP A 77 -9.62 3.98 -3.54
C ASP A 77 -9.19 3.27 -2.25
N TYR A 78 -9.75 3.65 -1.10
CA TYR A 78 -9.50 2.95 0.14
C TYR A 78 -9.93 1.48 0.06
N GLN A 79 -11.12 1.17 -0.44
CA GLN A 79 -11.59 -0.21 -0.53
C GLN A 79 -10.62 -1.08 -1.34
N ARG A 80 -10.14 -0.58 -2.47
CA ARG A 80 -9.17 -1.26 -3.33
C ARG A 80 -7.82 -1.46 -2.65
N LEU A 81 -7.37 -0.49 -1.86
CA LEU A 81 -6.02 -0.41 -1.27
C LEU A 81 -6.03 -0.65 0.24
N SER A 82 -7.17 -1.04 0.80
CA SER A 82 -7.40 -1.11 2.24
C SER A 82 -6.35 -1.93 2.99
N ARG A 83 -5.89 -3.04 2.43
CA ARG A 83 -4.86 -3.88 3.07
C ARG A 83 -3.53 -3.15 3.21
N ASN A 84 -3.13 -2.38 2.19
CA ASN A 84 -1.89 -1.61 2.19
C ASN A 84 -1.96 -0.49 3.22
N ILE A 85 -3.07 0.26 3.22
CA ILE A 85 -3.30 1.36 4.17
C ILE A 85 -3.38 0.83 5.60
N GLN A 86 -4.08 -0.28 5.82
CA GLN A 86 -4.16 -0.90 7.13
C GLN A 86 -2.80 -1.43 7.61
N PHE A 87 -1.99 -2.01 6.72
CA PHE A 87 -0.62 -2.43 7.06
C PHE A 87 0.21 -1.24 7.57
N LEU A 88 0.15 -0.10 6.89
CA LEU A 88 0.84 1.12 7.32
C LEU A 88 0.34 1.62 8.68
N SER A 89 -0.95 1.46 8.97
CA SER A 89 -1.54 1.85 10.25
C SER A 89 -0.98 1.10 11.46
N LEU A 90 -0.33 -0.06 11.24
CA LEU A 90 0.25 -0.88 12.32
C LEU A 90 1.57 -0.33 12.84
N HIS A 91 2.30 0.40 12.02
CA HIS A 91 3.71 0.69 12.26
C HIS A 91 4.00 2.12 12.69
N ASN A 92 3.05 3.04 12.49
CA ASN A 92 3.29 4.47 12.73
C ASN A 92 2.08 5.16 13.37
N ASP A 93 2.36 6.25 14.09
CA ASP A 93 1.36 7.19 14.60
C ASP A 93 0.90 8.21 13.54
N ILE A 94 1.51 8.17 12.34
CA ILE A 94 1.14 9.02 11.21
C ILE A 94 -0.17 8.52 10.63
N GLU A 95 -1.00 9.45 10.16
CA GLU A 95 -2.24 9.15 9.46
C GLU A 95 -1.96 8.23 8.25
N PRO A 96 -2.52 7.00 8.22
CA PRO A 96 -2.12 5.98 7.23
C PRO A 96 -2.34 6.40 5.79
N ASN A 97 -3.39 7.20 5.51
CA ASN A 97 -3.69 7.70 4.17
C ASN A 97 -2.62 8.67 3.67
N LEU A 98 -2.17 9.58 4.53
CA LEU A 98 -1.12 10.53 4.17
C LEU A 98 0.19 9.81 3.93
N GLN A 99 0.51 8.84 4.78
CA GLN A 99 1.69 8.02 4.60
C GLN A 99 1.63 7.21 3.31
N TYR A 100 0.50 6.57 3.03
CA TYR A 100 0.31 5.80 1.81
C TYR A 100 0.49 6.69 0.56
N LYS A 101 -0.17 7.86 0.51
CA LYS A 101 -0.02 8.83 -0.58
C LYS A 101 1.45 9.23 -0.78
N SER A 102 2.16 9.53 0.30
CA SER A 102 3.57 9.90 0.22
C SER A 102 4.47 8.79 -0.33
N ILE A 103 4.10 7.53 -0.15
CA ILE A 103 4.82 6.37 -0.67
C ILE A 103 4.54 6.18 -2.17
N ILE A 104 3.27 6.16 -2.57
CA ILE A 104 2.89 5.84 -3.95
C ILE A 104 3.21 6.94 -4.96
N ASP A 105 3.42 8.16 -4.49
CA ASP A 105 3.83 9.29 -5.32
C ASP A 105 5.34 9.32 -5.60
N LYS A 106 6.12 8.42 -4.97
CA LYS A 106 7.55 8.28 -5.25
C LYS A 106 7.78 7.78 -6.68
N LYS A 107 8.82 8.33 -7.33
CA LYS A 107 9.34 7.80 -8.59
C LYS A 107 10.19 6.57 -8.30
N ILE A 108 9.89 5.46 -8.95
CA ILE A 108 10.61 4.19 -8.82
C ILE A 108 11.32 3.88 -10.12
N LEU A 109 12.59 3.57 -10.03
CA LEU A 109 13.41 3.10 -11.14
C LEU A 109 13.66 1.59 -10.99
N ILE A 110 13.30 0.82 -12.01
CA ILE A 110 13.56 -0.62 -12.07
C ILE A 110 14.52 -0.89 -13.23
N ILE A 111 15.67 -1.47 -12.91
CA ILE A 111 16.71 -1.82 -13.87
C ILE A 111 16.69 -3.34 -14.06
N GLY A 112 16.40 -3.76 -15.31
CA GLY A 112 16.25 -5.15 -15.68
C GLY A 112 14.82 -5.66 -15.49
N LEU A 113 14.22 -6.20 -16.56
CA LEU A 113 12.86 -6.74 -16.60
C LEU A 113 12.87 -8.27 -16.79
N GLY A 114 13.79 -8.91 -16.10
CA GLY A 114 13.90 -10.38 -16.08
C GLY A 114 12.96 -11.01 -15.04
N THR A 115 13.41 -12.16 -14.50
CA THR A 115 12.64 -13.00 -13.56
C THR A 115 12.22 -12.27 -12.27
N VAL A 116 12.97 -11.25 -11.84
CA VAL A 116 12.66 -10.44 -10.66
C VAL A 116 11.99 -9.12 -11.01
N GLY A 117 12.55 -8.38 -11.98
CA GLY A 117 12.08 -7.02 -12.27
C GLY A 117 10.69 -6.97 -12.88
N ALA A 118 10.36 -7.87 -13.80
CA ALA A 118 9.03 -7.88 -14.41
C ALA A 118 7.91 -8.15 -13.38
N PRO A 119 7.97 -9.20 -12.52
CA PRO A 119 7.00 -9.37 -11.45
C PRO A 119 6.93 -8.20 -10.49
N LEU A 120 8.08 -7.61 -10.13
CA LEU A 120 8.13 -6.47 -9.22
C LEU A 120 7.35 -5.26 -9.77
N VAL A 121 7.42 -4.99 -11.08
CA VAL A 121 6.62 -3.92 -11.71
C VAL A 121 5.12 -4.16 -11.50
N TYR A 122 4.64 -5.40 -11.69
CA TYR A 122 3.24 -5.75 -11.46
C TYR A 122 2.83 -5.56 -10.00
N GLU A 123 3.67 -5.98 -9.05
CA GLU A 123 3.34 -5.82 -7.63
C GLU A 123 3.33 -4.35 -7.20
N LEU A 124 4.25 -3.53 -7.71
CA LEU A 124 4.26 -2.09 -7.45
C LEU A 124 3.04 -1.38 -8.05
N ASP A 125 2.64 -1.75 -9.27
CA ASP A 125 1.41 -1.23 -9.89
C ASP A 125 0.18 -1.58 -9.05
N LYS A 126 0.04 -2.82 -8.61
CA LYS A 126 -1.04 -3.26 -7.71
C LYS A 126 -0.99 -2.57 -6.35
N PHE A 127 0.20 -2.29 -5.83
CA PHE A 127 0.34 -1.51 -4.60
C PHE A 127 -0.15 -0.08 -4.77
N GLY A 128 -0.19 0.43 -6.00
CA GLY A 128 -0.73 1.75 -6.33
C GLY A 128 0.32 2.79 -6.71
N PHE A 129 1.58 2.39 -6.92
CA PHE A 129 2.60 3.32 -7.44
C PHE A 129 2.19 3.85 -8.80
N LYS A 130 2.39 5.16 -9.02
CA LYS A 130 1.94 5.86 -10.23
C LYS A 130 3.08 6.24 -11.16
N ASN A 131 4.32 6.12 -10.70
CA ASN A 131 5.51 6.73 -11.32
C ASN A 131 6.64 5.71 -11.40
N ILE A 132 6.50 4.72 -12.29
CA ILE A 132 7.50 3.68 -12.51
C ILE A 132 8.27 3.98 -13.80
N VAL A 133 9.58 3.96 -13.70
CA VAL A 133 10.53 4.01 -14.82
C VAL A 133 11.17 2.64 -14.93
N VAL A 134 11.22 2.10 -16.12
CA VAL A 134 11.82 0.79 -16.38
C VAL A 134 12.94 0.86 -17.43
N ILE A 135 13.99 0.11 -17.19
CA ILE A 135 15.17 0.01 -18.04
C ILE A 135 15.46 -1.44 -18.34
N ASP A 136 15.46 -1.80 -19.63
CA ASP A 136 15.90 -3.11 -20.11
C ASP A 136 16.14 -3.04 -21.62
N GLY A 137 17.29 -3.50 -22.11
CA GLY A 137 17.62 -3.52 -23.53
C GLY A 137 17.22 -4.80 -24.25
N ASP A 138 16.67 -5.80 -23.53
CA ASP A 138 16.34 -7.10 -24.11
C ASP A 138 14.98 -7.10 -24.81
N SER A 139 14.88 -7.95 -25.84
CA SER A 139 13.59 -8.39 -26.36
C SER A 139 13.10 -9.65 -25.66
N VAL A 140 11.79 -9.86 -25.70
CA VAL A 140 11.17 -11.08 -25.20
C VAL A 140 11.56 -12.25 -26.08
N GLU A 141 12.15 -13.27 -25.48
CA GLU A 141 12.51 -14.52 -26.13
C GLU A 141 11.60 -15.67 -25.71
N LEU A 142 11.51 -16.73 -26.52
CA LEU A 142 10.66 -17.88 -26.21
C LEU A 142 10.99 -18.50 -24.83
N LYS A 143 12.28 -18.56 -24.47
CA LYS A 143 12.73 -19.05 -23.14
C LYS A 143 12.23 -18.20 -21.97
N ASN A 144 11.87 -16.95 -22.21
CA ASN A 144 11.36 -16.07 -21.14
C ASN A 144 9.93 -16.44 -20.72
N ILE A 145 9.13 -17.02 -21.62
CA ILE A 145 7.70 -17.29 -21.37
C ILE A 145 7.48 -18.23 -20.19
N THR A 146 8.36 -19.20 -20.00
CA THR A 146 8.28 -20.16 -18.89
C THR A 146 8.99 -19.70 -17.61
N ALA A 147 9.91 -18.73 -17.73
CA ALA A 147 10.80 -18.33 -16.65
C ALA A 147 10.48 -16.92 -16.07
N GLN A 148 9.75 -16.10 -16.81
CA GLN A 148 9.51 -14.70 -16.45
C GLN A 148 8.03 -14.37 -16.50
N LEU A 149 7.49 -13.92 -15.39
CA LEU A 149 6.10 -13.48 -15.31
C LEU A 149 5.92 -12.16 -16.11
N GLY A 150 4.78 -12.04 -16.81
CA GLY A 150 4.42 -10.82 -17.51
C GLY A 150 4.55 -10.90 -19.03
N TYR A 151 5.18 -11.94 -19.55
CA TYR A 151 5.36 -12.17 -21.00
C TYR A 151 4.54 -13.36 -21.49
N SER A 152 4.10 -13.28 -22.73
CA SER A 152 3.32 -14.28 -23.45
C SER A 152 3.93 -14.58 -24.82
N ILE A 153 3.47 -15.65 -25.45
CA ILE A 153 3.97 -16.04 -26.78
C ILE A 153 3.80 -14.93 -27.82
N SER A 154 2.72 -14.13 -27.71
CA SER A 154 2.46 -13.00 -28.61
C SER A 154 3.46 -11.85 -28.44
N ASP A 155 4.21 -11.83 -27.33
CA ASP A 155 5.18 -10.78 -27.03
C ASP A 155 6.58 -11.08 -27.59
N VAL A 156 6.81 -12.32 -28.07
CA VAL A 156 8.14 -12.74 -28.56
C VAL A 156 8.63 -11.84 -29.69
N GLY A 157 9.85 -11.33 -29.54
CA GLY A 157 10.49 -10.40 -30.46
C GLY A 157 10.25 -8.91 -30.14
N GLN A 158 9.33 -8.58 -29.24
CA GLN A 158 9.13 -7.20 -28.80
C GLN A 158 10.10 -6.85 -27.66
N LEU A 159 10.45 -5.55 -27.53
CA LEU A 159 11.23 -5.08 -26.39
C LEU A 159 10.45 -5.33 -25.07
N LYS A 160 11.13 -5.80 -24.04
CA LYS A 160 10.53 -6.08 -22.72
C LYS A 160 9.91 -4.83 -22.10
N THR A 161 10.58 -3.69 -22.21
CA THR A 161 10.11 -2.38 -21.74
C THR A 161 8.79 -1.99 -22.39
N LYS A 162 8.72 -2.08 -23.73
CA LYS A 162 7.52 -1.77 -24.50
C LYS A 162 6.36 -2.70 -24.12
N THR A 163 6.63 -4.01 -24.06
CA THR A 163 5.65 -5.03 -23.72
C THR A 163 4.99 -4.76 -22.34
N LEU A 164 5.79 -4.44 -21.32
CA LEU A 164 5.25 -4.16 -19.99
C LEU A 164 4.53 -2.82 -19.93
N ARG A 165 5.02 -1.79 -20.63
CA ARG A 165 4.37 -0.48 -20.70
C ARG A 165 2.97 -0.55 -21.32
N GLU A 166 2.76 -1.40 -22.31
CA GLU A 166 1.45 -1.62 -22.93
C GLU A 166 0.46 -2.29 -21.96
N LYS A 167 0.97 -3.08 -21.00
CA LYS A 167 0.16 -3.84 -20.02
C LYS A 167 -0.04 -3.09 -18.70
N ILE A 168 0.87 -2.17 -18.35
CA ILE A 168 0.94 -1.55 -17.02
C ILE A 168 0.97 -0.03 -17.14
N SER A 169 -0.12 0.61 -16.77
CA SER A 169 -0.32 2.06 -16.93
C SER A 169 0.53 2.93 -16.01
N SER A 170 1.04 2.38 -14.93
CA SER A 170 1.94 3.07 -14.00
C SER A 170 3.37 3.24 -14.53
N ILE A 171 3.74 2.53 -15.58
CA ILE A 171 5.01 2.76 -16.29
C ILE A 171 4.90 4.06 -17.08
N LYS A 172 5.61 5.09 -16.66
CA LYS A 172 5.59 6.42 -17.30
C LYS A 172 6.70 6.61 -18.30
N GLU A 173 7.84 5.95 -18.09
CA GLU A 173 9.04 6.10 -18.90
C GLU A 173 9.71 4.74 -19.11
N THR A 174 10.23 4.52 -20.33
CA THR A 174 11.00 3.34 -20.70
C THR A 174 12.33 3.76 -21.28
N ILE A 175 13.39 3.03 -20.93
CA ILE A 175 14.72 3.21 -21.49
C ILE A 175 15.15 1.87 -22.07
N ASP A 176 15.36 1.84 -23.39
CA ASP A 176 15.51 0.62 -24.18
C ASP A 176 16.98 0.26 -24.47
N ASP A 177 17.92 0.99 -23.86
CA ASP A 177 19.34 0.72 -24.02
C ASP A 177 19.92 -0.02 -22.80
N TYR A 178 20.87 -0.94 -23.08
CA TYR A 178 21.82 -1.38 -22.07
C TYR A 178 22.65 -0.17 -21.67
N LEU A 179 22.42 0.27 -20.46
CA LEU A 179 23.05 1.44 -19.91
C LEU A 179 24.57 1.25 -19.89
N SER A 180 25.27 2.13 -20.56
CA SER A 180 26.57 2.54 -20.08
C SER A 180 26.40 3.06 -18.65
N VAL A 181 27.37 2.86 -17.80
CA VAL A 181 27.41 3.38 -16.41
C VAL A 181 27.02 4.87 -16.40
N ASP A 182 27.43 5.64 -17.40
CA ASP A 182 27.14 7.06 -17.59
C ASP A 182 25.63 7.37 -17.70
N ASN A 183 24.84 6.49 -18.33
CA ASN A 183 23.38 6.66 -18.45
C ASN A 183 22.65 6.32 -17.12
N ILE A 184 23.16 5.36 -16.35
CA ILE A 184 22.64 5.07 -15.01
C ILE A 184 22.90 6.26 -14.09
N GLU A 185 24.12 6.78 -14.07
CA GLU A 185 24.47 7.93 -13.26
C GLU A 185 23.62 9.15 -13.61
N LYS A 186 23.48 9.50 -14.89
CA LYS A 186 22.67 10.63 -15.33
C LYS A 186 21.21 10.51 -14.90
N ASN A 187 20.60 9.33 -15.01
CA ASN A 187 19.21 9.10 -14.60
C ASN A 187 19.02 9.00 -13.10
N LEU A 188 20.03 8.53 -12.33
CA LEU A 188 20.00 8.53 -10.86
C LEU A 188 20.12 9.95 -10.28
N TYR A 189 20.92 10.83 -10.91
CA TYR A 189 21.06 12.22 -10.45
C TYR A 189 19.82 13.08 -10.74
N ASP A 190 19.02 12.73 -11.74
CA ASP A 190 17.75 13.42 -12.03
C ASP A 190 16.62 12.98 -11.06
N ILE A 191 16.81 11.92 -10.28
CA ILE A 191 15.93 11.55 -9.16
C ILE A 191 16.31 12.44 -7.97
N LYS A 192 15.80 13.66 -7.96
CA LYS A 192 15.90 14.52 -6.77
C LYS A 192 15.12 13.87 -5.61
N TYR A 193 15.84 13.61 -4.51
CA TYR A 193 15.31 13.15 -3.23
C TYR A 193 14.29 14.12 -2.65
#